data_4c46b4ad5076afae0a8754457c3be4d2
#
_entry.id   4c46b4ad5076afae0a8754457c3be4d2
#
_cell.length_a   1.000
_cell.length_b   1.000
_cell.length_c   1.000
_cell.angle_alpha   90.00
_cell.angle_beta   90.00
_cell.angle_gamma   90.00
#
_symmetry.space_group_name_H-M   'P 1'
#
loop_
_entity.id
_entity.type
_entity.pdbx_description
1 polymer ?
#
loop_
_entity_poly.entity_id
_entity_poly.type
_entity_poly.pdbx_seq_one_letter_code
_entity_poly.pdbx_strand_id
1 'polypeptide(L)' 'MKIEQYDKVLLKDGNTAYIVEIFEDGKSFIADINRNGDTDTDEISVDKIDKVL' A
#
# COMPACT_ATOMS: atom_id res chain seq x y z
N MET A 1 0.43 -12.80 -4.49
CA MET A 1 1.08 -11.90 -3.52
C MET A 1 0.16 -11.72 -2.33
N LYS A 2 0.64 -12.05 -1.16
CA LYS A 2 -0.17 -11.89 0.05
C LYS A 2 0.24 -10.63 0.79
N ILE A 3 -0.69 -9.73 1.02
CA ILE A 3 -0.47 -8.46 1.69
C ILE A 3 -1.19 -8.48 3.02
N GLU A 4 -0.46 -8.17 4.08
CA GLU A 4 -0.99 -8.19 5.43
C GLU A 4 -0.96 -6.80 6.04
N GLN A 5 -1.75 -6.61 7.09
CA GLN A 5 -1.75 -5.36 7.84
C GLN A 5 -0.34 -5.06 8.35
N TYR A 6 0.07 -3.81 8.24
CA TYR A 6 1.38 -3.29 8.63
C TYR A 6 2.54 -3.67 7.71
N ASP A 7 2.27 -4.35 6.60
CA ASP A 7 3.31 -4.60 5.61
C ASP A 7 3.74 -3.28 4.95
N LYS A 8 5.03 -3.23 4.62
CA LYS A 8 5.55 -2.17 3.76
C LYS A 8 5.57 -2.68 2.33
N VAL A 9 5.07 -1.88 1.40
CA VAL A 9 4.98 -2.27 0.00
C VAL A 9 5.62 -1.23 -0.90
N LEU A 10 6.07 -1.69 -2.07
CA LEU A 10 6.51 -0.81 -3.15
C LEU A 10 5.36 -0.68 -4.13
N LEU A 11 4.99 0.55 -4.45
CA LEU A 11 3.95 0.82 -5.44
C LEU A 11 4.56 0.87 -6.84
N LYS A 12 3.72 0.65 -7.84
CA LYS A 12 4.17 0.63 -9.24
C LYS A 12 4.69 1.97 -9.73
N ASP A 13 4.32 3.05 -9.07
CA ASP A 13 4.83 4.38 -9.39
C ASP A 13 6.19 4.71 -8.72
N GLY A 14 6.73 3.75 -7.96
CA GLY A 14 8.01 3.93 -7.27
C GLY A 14 7.91 4.42 -5.85
N ASN A 15 6.76 4.85 -5.40
CA ASN A 15 6.55 5.26 -4.01
C ASN A 15 6.40 4.04 -3.10
N THR A 16 6.60 4.24 -1.81
CA THR A 16 6.38 3.19 -0.81
C THR A 16 5.14 3.51 0.01
N ALA A 17 4.57 2.48 0.62
CA ALA A 17 3.41 2.65 1.47
C ALA A 17 3.42 1.62 2.59
N TYR A 18 2.77 1.98 3.71
CA TYR A 18 2.51 1.03 4.78
C TYR A 18 1.03 0.70 4.80
N ILE A 19 0.72 -0.59 4.83
CA ILE A 19 -0.67 -1.05 4.87
C ILE A 19 -1.20 -0.85 6.29
N VAL A 20 -2.17 0.04 6.42
CA VAL A 20 -2.77 0.36 7.72
C VAL A 20 -3.92 -0.60 8.00
N GLU A 21 -4.71 -0.89 6.99
CA GLU A 21 -5.90 -1.73 7.14
C GLU A 21 -6.21 -2.43 5.84
N ILE A 22 -6.76 -3.63 5.93
CA ILE A 22 -7.25 -4.36 4.77
C ILE A 22 -8.72 -3.97 4.60
N PHE A 23 -9.02 -3.26 3.51
CA PHE A 23 -10.38 -2.82 3.24
C PHE A 23 -11.20 -3.94 2.63
N GLU A 24 -10.65 -4.57 1.58
CA GLU A 24 -11.29 -5.72 0.93
C GLU A 24 -10.19 -6.75 0.67
N ASP A 25 -10.32 -7.92 1.27
CA ASP A 25 -9.27 -8.93 1.30
C ASP A 25 -8.78 -9.30 -0.11
N GLY A 26 -7.47 -9.14 -0.32
CA GLY A 26 -6.84 -9.44 -1.59
C GLY A 26 -7.10 -8.44 -2.71
N LYS A 27 -7.88 -7.38 -2.45
CA LYS A 27 -8.30 -6.44 -3.49
C LYS A 27 -7.93 -5.00 -3.22
N SER A 28 -8.20 -4.50 -2.02
CA SER A 28 -7.92 -3.11 -1.69
C SER A 28 -7.53 -2.93 -0.24
N PHE A 29 -6.80 -1.86 0.00
CA PHE A 29 -6.17 -1.61 1.29
C PHE A 29 -6.21 -0.12 1.59
N ILE A 30 -6.23 0.21 2.88
CA ILE A 30 -5.98 1.57 3.33
C ILE A 30 -4.49 1.64 3.64
N ALA A 31 -3.79 2.60 3.07
CA ALA A 31 -2.35 2.68 3.20
C ALA A 31 -1.88 4.11 3.44
N ASP A 32 -0.81 4.23 4.22
CA ASP A 32 -0.07 5.48 4.36
C ASP A 32 0.98 5.51 3.27
N ILE A 33 0.79 6.36 2.28
CA ILE A 33 1.64 6.43 1.10
C ILE A 33 2.66 7.55 1.29
N ASN A 34 3.93 7.21 1.14
CA ASN A 34 5.02 8.18 1.23
C ASN A 34 5.32 8.72 -0.17
N ARG A 35 5.08 10.01 -0.37
CA ARG A 35 5.37 10.72 -1.62
C ARG A 35 6.26 11.92 -1.32
N ASN A 36 7.52 11.84 -1.72
CA ASN A 36 8.47 12.94 -1.57
C ASN A 36 8.54 13.50 -0.14
N GLY A 37 8.52 12.61 0.85
CA GLY A 37 8.58 13.02 2.25
C GLY A 37 7.24 13.34 2.90
N ASP A 38 6.19 13.44 2.10
CA ASP A 38 4.83 13.64 2.62
C ASP A 38 4.12 12.29 2.73
N THR A 39 3.28 12.14 3.73
CA THR A 39 2.51 10.93 3.94
C THR A 39 1.02 11.22 3.73
N ASP A 40 0.41 10.50 2.82
CA ASP A 40 -1.02 10.57 2.56
C ASP A 40 -1.67 9.23 2.86
N THR A 41 -2.79 9.26 3.57
CA THR A 41 -3.58 8.05 3.81
C THR A 41 -4.63 7.94 2.72
N ASP A 42 -4.65 6.82 2.01
CA ASP A 42 -5.58 6.63 0.91
C ASP A 42 -5.91 5.15 0.74
N GLU A 43 -6.99 4.89 0.03
CA GLU A 43 -7.35 3.54 -0.37
C GLU A 43 -6.61 3.21 -1.67
N ILE A 44 -5.96 2.05 -1.72
CA ILE A 44 -5.27 1.61 -2.92
C ILE A 44 -5.72 0.21 -3.30
N SER A 45 -5.81 -0.03 -4.60
CA SER A 45 -6.13 -1.37 -5.08
C SER A 45 -4.85 -2.18 -5.22
N VAL A 46 -4.99 -3.51 -5.16
CA VAL A 46 -3.85 -4.42 -5.29
C VAL A 46 -3.09 -4.21 -6.60
N ASP A 47 -3.78 -3.72 -7.64
CA ASP A 47 -3.17 -3.45 -8.94
C ASP A 47 -2.07 -2.39 -8.87
N LYS A 48 -2.09 -1.54 -7.87
CA LYS A 48 -1.09 -0.48 -7.70
C LYS A 48 0.16 -0.93 -6.98
N ILE A 49 0.14 -2.14 -6.43
CA ILE A 49 1.25 -2.65 -5.63
C ILE A 49 2.16 -3.51 -6.47
N ASP A 50 3.45 -3.19 -6.48
CA ASP A 50 4.46 -3.95 -7.19
C ASP A 50 4.87 -5.18 -6.38
N LYS A 51 5.28 -4.95 -5.14
CA LYS A 51 5.73 -6.05 -4.28
C LYS A 51 5.71 -5.65 -2.80
N VAL A 52 5.68 -6.66 -1.95
CA VAL A 52 5.88 -6.50 -0.51
C VAL A 52 7.38 -6.42 -0.24
N LEU A 53 7.79 -5.45 0.56
CA LEU A 53 9.19 -5.24 0.88
C LEU A 53 9.63 -6.01 2.13
#